data_5716e9d40077968f2099e0556b37901b
#
_entry.id   5716e9d40077968f2099e0556b37901b
#
_cell.length_a   1.000
_cell.length_b   1.000
_cell.length_c   1.000
_cell.angle_alpha   90.00
_cell.angle_beta   90.00
_cell.angle_gamma   90.00
#
_symmetry.space_group_name_H-M   'P 1'
#
loop_
_entity.id
_entity.type
_entity.pdbx_description
1 polymer ?
#
loop_
_entity_poly.entity_id
_entity_poly.type
_entity_poly.pdbx_seq_one_letter_code
_entity_poly.pdbx_strand_id
1 'polypeptide(L)' 'GNHVTVKVGSIFHPMSEEHNIGWVCLQTKAGATMRVPLDPACEPVAHFTLEDGDTPKAAYAWCNLHGFWKTEA' A
#
# COMPACT_ATOMS: atom_id res chain seq x y z
N GLY A 1 -17.70 6.87 -2.55
CA GLY A 1 -16.78 6.36 -1.55
C GLY A 1 -15.54 7.22 -1.38
N ASN A 2 -14.73 6.88 -0.40
CA ASN A 2 -13.50 7.60 -0.10
C ASN A 2 -12.33 6.98 -0.86
N HIS A 3 -11.53 7.82 -1.47
CA HIS A 3 -10.32 7.39 -2.18
C HIS A 3 -9.09 7.56 -1.27
N VAL A 4 -8.29 6.50 -1.14
CA VAL A 4 -7.05 6.52 -0.36
C VAL A 4 -5.88 6.17 -1.27
N THR A 5 -4.85 6.98 -1.24
CA THR A 5 -3.61 6.74 -1.96
C THR A 5 -2.50 6.41 -0.96
N VAL A 6 -1.85 5.28 -1.13
CA VAL A 6 -0.72 4.85 -0.31
C VAL A 6 0.56 4.96 -1.14
N LYS A 7 1.49 5.79 -0.68
CA LYS A 7 2.81 5.95 -1.28
C LYS A 7 3.85 5.32 -0.36
N VAL A 8 4.74 4.51 -0.91
CA VAL A 8 5.77 3.84 -0.13
C VAL A 8 7.02 4.70 -0.08
N GLY A 9 7.33 5.18 1.15
CA GLY A 9 8.50 6.00 1.41
C GLY A 9 8.29 7.49 1.16
N SER A 10 9.04 8.33 1.88
CA SER A 10 9.05 9.79 1.67
C SER A 10 9.72 10.16 0.34
N ILE A 11 10.72 9.37 -0.05
CA ILE A 11 11.23 9.30 -1.41
C ILE A 11 10.75 7.96 -1.94
N PHE A 12 10.24 7.90 -3.18
CA PHE A 12 9.69 6.66 -3.72
C PHE A 12 10.69 5.51 -3.57
N HIS A 13 10.20 4.41 -3.02
CA HIS A 13 10.97 3.18 -2.90
C HIS A 13 11.38 2.71 -4.31
N PRO A 14 12.60 2.14 -4.46
CA PRO A 14 12.99 1.58 -5.76
C PRO A 14 12.00 0.54 -6.26
N MET A 15 11.75 0.58 -7.56
CA MET A 15 10.86 -0.37 -8.25
C MET A 15 11.61 -0.94 -9.44
N SER A 16 12.26 -2.08 -9.21
CA SER A 16 12.97 -2.86 -10.24
C SER A 16 12.69 -4.34 -10.00
N GLU A 17 13.05 -5.20 -10.90
CA GLU A 17 12.87 -6.64 -10.71
C GLU A 17 13.66 -7.16 -9.52
N GLU A 18 14.80 -6.55 -9.22
CA GLU A 18 15.69 -6.97 -8.13
C GLU A 18 15.28 -6.38 -6.78
N HIS A 19 14.69 -5.20 -6.77
CA HIS A 19 14.30 -4.50 -5.56
C HIS A 19 12.98 -3.76 -5.78
N ASN A 20 11.90 -4.27 -5.22
CA ASN A 20 10.57 -3.71 -5.45
C ASN A 20 9.62 -3.93 -4.27
N ILE A 21 8.52 -3.19 -4.29
CA ILE A 21 7.38 -3.43 -3.42
C ILE A 21 6.42 -4.35 -4.17
N GLY A 22 6.22 -5.56 -3.66
CA GLY A 22 5.38 -6.57 -4.32
C GLY A 22 3.89 -6.32 -4.18
N TRP A 23 3.46 -5.77 -3.05
CA TRP A 23 2.05 -5.47 -2.79
C TRP A 23 1.91 -4.43 -1.69
N VAL A 24 0.73 -3.78 -1.67
CA VAL A 24 0.33 -2.88 -0.58
C VAL A 24 -1.03 -3.34 -0.08
N CYS A 25 -1.18 -3.45 1.23
CA CYS A 25 -2.41 -3.84 1.89
C CYS A 25 -2.93 -2.69 2.73
N LEU A 26 -4.21 -2.41 2.65
CA LEU A 26 -4.87 -1.39 3.46
C LEU A 26 -5.90 -2.05 4.38
N GLN A 27 -5.82 -1.70 5.65
CA GLN A 27 -6.79 -2.12 6.66
C GLN A 27 -7.62 -0.90 7.07
N THR A 28 -8.95 -1.04 7.10
CA THR A 28 -9.84 0.06 7.43
C THR A 28 -10.42 -0.07 8.84
N LYS A 29 -10.95 1.02 9.38
CA LYS A 29 -11.57 1.03 10.71
C LYS A 29 -12.86 0.20 10.75
N ALA A 30 -13.55 0.05 9.63
CA ALA A 30 -14.74 -0.81 9.53
C ALA A 30 -14.40 -2.30 9.48
N GLY A 31 -13.12 -2.65 9.41
CA GLY A 31 -12.67 -4.04 9.40
C GLY A 31 -12.39 -4.63 8.03
N ALA A 32 -12.48 -3.83 6.97
CA ALA A 32 -12.15 -4.28 5.62
C ALA A 32 -10.62 -4.37 5.46
N THR A 33 -10.18 -5.34 4.66
CA THR A 33 -8.79 -5.50 4.30
C THR A 33 -8.71 -5.63 2.78
N MET A 34 -7.88 -4.80 2.15
CA MET A 34 -7.71 -4.76 0.71
C MET A 34 -6.23 -4.86 0.37
N ARG A 35 -5.90 -5.62 -0.67
CA ARG A 35 -4.51 -5.76 -1.11
C ARG A 35 -4.40 -5.51 -2.60
N VAL A 36 -3.43 -4.69 -2.99
CA VAL A 36 -3.13 -4.37 -4.38
C VAL A 36 -1.73 -4.85 -4.70
N PRO A 37 -1.56 -5.76 -5.67
CA PRO A 37 -0.23 -6.12 -6.15
C PRO A 37 0.35 -4.97 -6.96
N LEU A 38 1.66 -4.76 -6.86
CA LEU A 38 2.37 -3.74 -7.62
C LEU A 38 3.27 -4.38 -8.66
N ASP A 39 3.32 -3.77 -9.84
CA ASP A 39 4.23 -4.16 -10.91
C ASP A 39 5.58 -3.47 -10.69
N PRO A 40 6.72 -4.18 -10.76
CA PRO A 40 8.04 -3.55 -10.64
C PRO A 40 8.31 -2.44 -11.65
N ALA A 41 7.58 -2.40 -12.76
CA ALA A 41 7.70 -1.35 -13.76
C ALA A 41 6.92 -0.08 -13.42
N CYS A 42 6.12 -0.10 -12.34
CA CYS A 42 5.28 1.02 -11.93
C CYS A 42 5.83 1.71 -10.69
N GLU A 43 5.28 2.88 -10.35
CA GLU A 43 5.63 3.58 -9.12
C GLU A 43 5.11 2.82 -7.89
N PRO A 44 5.76 2.97 -6.71
CA PRO A 44 5.31 2.30 -5.49
C PRO A 44 4.12 3.02 -4.86
N VAL A 45 3.03 3.12 -5.60
CA VAL A 45 1.81 3.82 -5.21
C VAL A 45 0.62 2.90 -5.43
N ALA A 46 -0.22 2.78 -4.41
CA ALA A 46 -1.44 1.99 -4.48
C ALA A 46 -2.65 2.88 -4.22
N HIS A 47 -3.73 2.63 -4.95
CA HIS A 47 -4.98 3.35 -4.83
C HIS A 47 -6.08 2.42 -4.32
N PHE A 48 -6.84 2.90 -3.34
CA PHE A 48 -7.94 2.15 -2.73
C PHE A 48 -9.19 3.02 -2.73
N THR A 49 -10.34 2.39 -2.93
CA THR A 49 -11.64 3.05 -2.78
C THR A 49 -12.37 2.39 -1.61
N LEU A 50 -12.67 3.18 -0.60
CA LEU A 50 -13.35 2.72 0.61
C LEU A 50 -14.85 3.00 0.51
N GLU A 51 -15.66 2.29 1.28
CA GLU A 51 -17.07 2.59 1.40
C GLU A 51 -17.30 3.94 2.10
N ASP A 52 -18.46 4.54 1.87
CA ASP A 52 -18.82 5.81 2.50
C ASP A 52 -18.77 5.69 4.01
N GLY A 53 -18.12 6.65 4.65
CA GLY A 53 -17.97 6.67 6.08
C GLY A 53 -16.83 5.85 6.65
N ASP A 54 -16.18 5.00 5.82
CA ASP A 54 -15.03 4.24 6.26
C ASP A 54 -13.74 5.08 6.16
N THR A 55 -12.77 4.76 6.99
CA THR A 55 -11.50 5.48 7.03
C THR A 55 -10.33 4.50 7.15
N PRO A 56 -9.13 4.87 6.68
CA PRO A 56 -7.97 4.01 6.81
C PRO A 56 -7.53 3.87 8.27
N LYS A 57 -7.10 2.67 8.64
CA LYS A 57 -6.53 2.37 9.95
C LYS A 57 -5.03 2.15 9.87
N ALA A 58 -4.59 1.30 8.95
CA ALA A 58 -3.18 0.95 8.78
C ALA A 58 -2.92 0.52 7.35
N ALA A 59 -1.72 0.76 6.87
CA ALA A 59 -1.25 0.28 5.58
C ALA A 59 -0.02 -0.58 5.79
N TYR A 60 0.11 -1.61 4.96
CA TYR A 60 1.22 -2.55 4.99
C TYR A 60 1.80 -2.66 3.59
N ALA A 61 3.10 -2.84 3.50
CA ALA A 61 3.77 -3.06 2.22
C ALA A 61 4.81 -4.18 2.40
N TRP A 62 5.03 -4.94 1.33
CA TRP A 62 6.04 -5.98 1.33
C TRP A 62 7.11 -5.67 0.28
N CYS A 63 8.36 -5.55 0.75
CA CYS A 63 9.53 -5.37 -0.10
C CYS A 63 10.27 -6.70 -0.20
N ASN A 64 10.65 -7.09 -1.41
CA ASN A 64 11.32 -8.37 -1.63
C ASN A 64 12.69 -8.50 -0.96
N LEU A 65 13.35 -7.37 -0.68
CA LEU A 65 14.65 -7.38 0.00
C LEU A 65 14.56 -7.03 1.49
N HIS A 66 13.65 -6.13 1.88
CA HIS A 66 13.57 -5.61 3.24
C HIS A 66 12.42 -6.18 4.07
N GLY A 67 11.54 -6.97 3.45
CA GLY A 67 10.45 -7.62 4.14
C GLY A 67 9.22 -6.75 4.34
N PHE A 68 8.55 -6.93 5.46
CA PHE A 68 7.23 -6.40 5.75
C PHE A 68 7.30 -5.06 6.48
N TRP A 69 6.52 -4.09 6.00
CA TRP A 69 6.46 -2.73 6.57
C TRP A 69 5.02 -2.39 6.93
N LYS A 70 4.85 -1.63 8.01
CA LYS A 70 3.55 -1.17 8.48
C LYS A 70 3.60 0.32 8.78
N THR A 71 2.53 1.05 8.44
CA THR A 71 2.32 2.41 8.90
C THR A 71 0.87 2.55 9.36
N GLU A 72 0.65 3.30 10.43
CA GLU A 72 -0.69 3.58 10.93
C GLU A 72 -1.18 4.92 10.40
N ALA A 73 -2.48 4.98 10.13
CA ALA A 73 -3.11 6.22 9.66
C ALA A 73 -3.32 7.21 10.80
#